data_33c763fb5499ec92cd9e33556b5971d1
#
_entry.id   33c763fb5499ec92cd9e33556b5971d1
#
_cell.length_a   1.000
_cell.length_b   1.000
_cell.length_c   1.000
_cell.angle_alpha   90.00
_cell.angle_beta   90.00
_cell.angle_gamma   90.00
#
_symmetry.space_group_name_H-M   'P 1'
#
loop_
_entity.id
_entity.type
_entity.pdbx_description
1 polymer ?
#
loop_
_entity_poly.entity_id
_entity_poly.type
_entity_poly.pdbx_seq_one_letter_code
_entity_poly.pdbx_strand_id
1 'polypeptide(L)'
;MDDNKSTGGQSFIAEARREQIVDAAIKTLDEIGYLKSSLAQIAKRARISTALISYHFADKEDLMNHLLMKLVEESTSYILERVGREQMPQEKLNAFIVASLAYQGTHHAHNAALIEIVFNARTPDNIPYYKVNDDEVDAIMEELRKILHEGQKQGIFGEFNISVMANMIQGAIGEYMFNASITKEMDLETYSGELVRIVERAVKGSAGNAEASSGGVT
;
A
#
# COMPACT_ATOMS: atom_id res chain seq x y z
N MET A 1 -4.97 42.99 -20.16
CA MET A 1 -4.02 42.17 -19.36
C MET A 1 -4.68 41.80 -18.04
N ASP A 2 -5.63 40.87 -18.01
CA ASP A 2 -6.26 40.40 -16.74
C ASP A 2 -7.02 39.05 -16.87
N ASP A 3 -6.64 38.16 -17.83
CA ASP A 3 -7.31 36.89 -18.02
C ASP A 3 -6.64 35.68 -17.29
N ASN A 4 -5.56 35.89 -16.52
CA ASN A 4 -4.78 34.79 -15.92
C ASN A 4 -5.07 34.52 -14.43
N LYS A 5 -6.00 35.25 -13.81
CA LYS A 5 -6.37 35.06 -12.39
C LYS A 5 -7.64 34.21 -12.17
N SER A 6 -8.47 34.01 -13.17
CA SER A 6 -9.74 33.31 -13.03
C SER A 6 -9.59 31.76 -13.17
N THR A 7 -8.66 31.30 -13.98
CA THR A 7 -8.42 29.86 -14.22
C THR A 7 -7.81 29.15 -13.01
N GLY A 8 -6.90 29.79 -12.28
CA GLY A 8 -6.30 29.18 -11.07
C GLY A 8 -7.28 29.00 -9.91
N GLY A 9 -8.21 29.96 -9.72
CA GLY A 9 -9.20 29.87 -8.65
C GLY A 9 -10.27 28.79 -8.89
N GLN A 10 -10.70 28.64 -10.14
CA GLN A 10 -11.67 27.60 -10.51
C GLN A 10 -11.08 26.20 -10.41
N SER A 11 -9.82 26.00 -10.82
CA SER A 11 -9.10 24.73 -10.67
C SER A 11 -8.94 24.34 -9.20
N PHE A 12 -8.55 25.26 -8.33
CA PHE A 12 -8.42 25.02 -6.89
C PHE A 12 -9.76 24.63 -6.23
N ILE A 13 -10.86 25.31 -6.58
CA ILE A 13 -12.19 24.96 -6.05
C ILE A 13 -12.64 23.58 -6.54
N ALA A 14 -12.37 23.26 -7.81
CA ALA A 14 -12.71 21.95 -8.37
C ALA A 14 -11.94 20.84 -7.66
N GLU A 15 -10.65 21.02 -7.42
CA GLU A 15 -9.81 20.05 -6.69
C GLU A 15 -10.27 19.90 -5.25
N ALA A 16 -10.50 20.97 -4.52
CA ALA A 16 -11.03 20.89 -3.16
C ALA A 16 -12.39 20.15 -3.08
N ARG A 17 -13.21 20.23 -4.12
CA ARG A 17 -14.46 19.46 -4.22
C ARG A 17 -14.23 17.99 -4.50
N ARG A 18 -13.26 17.66 -5.36
CA ARG A 18 -12.87 16.26 -5.59
C ARG A 18 -12.40 15.62 -4.29
N GLU A 19 -11.51 16.30 -3.56
CA GLU A 19 -11.03 15.84 -2.25
C GLU A 19 -12.18 15.62 -1.26
N GLN A 20 -13.12 16.55 -1.16
CA GLN A 20 -14.30 16.40 -0.30
C GLN A 20 -15.14 15.16 -0.65
N ILE A 21 -15.28 14.86 -1.93
CA ILE A 21 -16.01 13.66 -2.42
C ILE A 21 -15.24 12.41 -2.07
N VAL A 22 -13.93 12.40 -2.30
CA VAL A 22 -13.02 11.28 -1.98
C VAL A 22 -13.03 10.96 -0.49
N ASP A 23 -12.88 11.95 0.39
CA ASP A 23 -12.97 11.77 1.84
C ASP A 23 -14.30 11.18 2.29
N ALA A 24 -15.41 11.64 1.68
CA ALA A 24 -16.72 11.09 1.97
C ALA A 24 -16.87 9.65 1.45
N ALA A 25 -16.26 9.32 0.32
CA ALA A 25 -16.25 7.96 -0.23
C ALA A 25 -15.46 7.00 0.68
N ILE A 26 -14.25 7.38 1.13
CA ILE A 26 -13.45 6.61 2.08
C ILE A 26 -14.27 6.25 3.32
N LYS A 27 -14.86 7.25 3.98
CA LYS A 27 -15.68 7.05 5.17
C LYS A 27 -16.94 6.23 4.92
N THR A 28 -17.50 6.31 3.72
CA THR A 28 -18.67 5.51 3.34
C THR A 28 -18.30 4.05 3.15
N LEU A 29 -17.16 3.78 2.49
CA LEU A 29 -16.64 2.42 2.31
C LEU A 29 -16.29 1.78 3.64
N ASP A 30 -15.63 2.52 4.53
CA ASP A 30 -15.25 2.05 5.86
C ASP A 30 -16.47 1.65 6.70
N GLU A 31 -17.57 2.44 6.66
CA GLU A 31 -18.74 2.20 7.50
C GLU A 31 -19.71 1.15 6.94
N ILE A 32 -19.96 1.14 5.63
CA ILE A 32 -21.03 0.32 5.04
C ILE A 32 -20.58 -0.59 3.89
N GLY A 33 -19.31 -0.54 3.52
CA GLY A 33 -18.67 -1.37 2.49
C GLY A 33 -19.05 -0.97 1.06
N TYR A 34 -18.33 -1.56 0.10
CA TYR A 34 -18.46 -1.26 -1.33
C TYR A 34 -19.87 -1.57 -1.88
N LEU A 35 -20.41 -2.75 -1.55
CA LEU A 35 -21.67 -3.22 -2.14
C LEU A 35 -22.86 -2.37 -1.74
N LYS A 36 -22.86 -1.82 -0.52
CA LYS A 36 -23.93 -0.96 -0.02
C LYS A 36 -23.72 0.51 -0.33
N SER A 37 -22.54 0.93 -0.76
CA SER A 37 -22.25 2.33 -1.08
C SER A 37 -22.88 2.75 -2.40
N SER A 38 -23.33 4.02 -2.47
CA SER A 38 -23.87 4.66 -3.66
C SER A 38 -23.46 6.13 -3.73
N LEU A 39 -23.47 6.72 -4.93
CA LEU A 39 -23.20 8.16 -5.09
C LEU A 39 -24.13 9.02 -4.23
N ALA A 40 -25.40 8.61 -4.04
CA ALA A 40 -26.35 9.32 -3.18
C ALA A 40 -25.93 9.31 -1.69
N GLN A 41 -25.42 8.19 -1.19
CA GLN A 41 -24.90 8.09 0.19
C GLN A 41 -23.63 8.90 0.38
N ILE A 42 -22.71 8.86 -0.59
CA ILE A 42 -21.48 9.66 -0.60
C ILE A 42 -21.82 11.16 -0.65
N ALA A 43 -22.77 11.58 -1.53
CA ALA A 43 -23.23 12.96 -1.62
C ALA A 43 -23.81 13.45 -0.29
N LYS A 44 -24.67 12.63 0.35
CA LYS A 44 -25.23 12.93 1.67
C LYS A 44 -24.15 13.14 2.73
N ARG A 45 -23.14 12.29 2.75
CA ARG A 45 -22.00 12.39 3.67
C ARG A 45 -21.14 13.63 3.39
N ALA A 46 -20.87 13.89 2.12
CA ALA A 46 -20.15 15.10 1.68
C ALA A 46 -20.95 16.39 1.85
N ARG A 47 -22.25 16.32 2.19
CA ARG A 47 -23.18 17.46 2.27
C ARG A 47 -23.27 18.27 0.97
N ILE A 48 -23.31 17.56 -0.15
CA ILE A 48 -23.47 18.11 -1.50
C ILE A 48 -24.60 17.38 -2.25
N SER A 49 -24.96 17.88 -3.43
CA SER A 49 -25.90 17.19 -4.30
C SER A 49 -25.23 16.04 -5.06
N THR A 50 -26.00 15.01 -5.41
CA THR A 50 -25.52 13.94 -6.30
C THR A 50 -25.13 14.48 -7.68
N ALA A 51 -25.83 15.51 -8.17
CA ALA A 51 -25.49 16.19 -9.42
C ALA A 51 -24.08 16.82 -9.40
N LEU A 52 -23.62 17.30 -8.24
CA LEU A 52 -22.27 17.81 -8.08
C LEU A 52 -21.23 16.68 -8.12
N ILE A 53 -21.54 15.50 -7.58
CA ILE A 53 -20.63 14.33 -7.74
C ILE A 53 -20.56 13.96 -9.23
N SER A 54 -21.71 13.87 -9.92
CA SER A 54 -21.76 13.54 -11.35
C SER A 54 -21.10 14.58 -12.27
N TYR A 55 -20.86 15.78 -11.78
CA TYR A 55 -20.03 16.75 -12.48
C TYR A 55 -18.53 16.41 -12.45
N HIS A 56 -18.07 15.73 -11.37
CA HIS A 56 -16.66 15.38 -11.17
C HIS A 56 -16.33 13.94 -11.55
N PHE A 57 -17.30 13.02 -11.46
CA PHE A 57 -17.12 11.59 -11.69
C PHE A 57 -18.31 11.07 -12.51
N ALA A 58 -18.03 10.34 -13.57
CA ALA A 58 -19.04 9.85 -14.50
C ALA A 58 -20.06 8.92 -13.80
N ASP A 59 -19.57 8.04 -12.94
CA ASP A 59 -20.35 7.06 -12.18
C ASP A 59 -19.62 6.64 -10.90
N LYS A 60 -20.16 5.63 -10.20
CA LYS A 60 -19.53 5.08 -9.00
C LYS A 60 -18.19 4.41 -9.30
N GLU A 61 -18.07 3.75 -10.43
CA GLU A 61 -16.87 3.01 -10.82
C GLU A 61 -15.72 3.99 -11.09
N ASP A 62 -15.96 5.07 -11.81
CA ASP A 62 -14.99 6.14 -12.04
C ASP A 62 -14.50 6.76 -10.72
N LEU A 63 -15.42 7.04 -9.77
CA LEU A 63 -15.06 7.51 -8.45
C LEU A 63 -14.19 6.49 -7.69
N MET A 64 -14.55 5.19 -7.74
CA MET A 64 -13.79 4.15 -7.03
C MET A 64 -12.42 3.90 -7.64
N ASN A 65 -12.28 3.99 -8.97
CA ASN A 65 -11.00 3.91 -9.66
C ASN A 65 -10.09 5.09 -9.25
N HIS A 66 -10.62 6.29 -9.27
CA HIS A 66 -9.86 7.47 -8.83
C HIS A 66 -9.43 7.34 -7.36
N LEU A 67 -10.33 6.86 -6.50
CA LEU A 67 -10.04 6.62 -5.09
C LEU A 67 -8.96 5.56 -4.91
N LEU A 68 -9.04 4.44 -5.62
CA LEU A 68 -8.04 3.38 -5.57
C LEU A 68 -6.64 3.90 -5.91
N MET A 69 -6.52 4.60 -7.05
CA MET A 69 -5.24 5.18 -7.47
C MET A 69 -4.67 6.14 -6.43
N LYS A 70 -5.52 7.01 -5.86
CA LYS A 70 -5.10 7.93 -4.81
C LYS A 70 -4.62 7.20 -3.56
N LEU A 71 -5.33 6.20 -3.08
CA LEU A 71 -4.95 5.43 -1.88
C LEU A 71 -3.61 4.70 -2.09
N VAL A 72 -3.40 4.13 -3.27
CA VAL A 72 -2.14 3.48 -3.65
C VAL A 72 -1.01 4.51 -3.71
N GLU A 73 -1.21 5.67 -4.34
CA GLU A 73 -0.21 6.74 -4.45
C GLU A 73 0.19 7.29 -3.07
N GLU A 74 -0.78 7.55 -2.19
CA GLU A 74 -0.52 8.06 -0.84
C GLU A 74 0.27 7.07 0.00
N SER A 75 -0.10 5.78 -0.01
CA SER A 75 0.62 4.74 0.71
C SER A 75 2.04 4.55 0.16
N THR A 76 2.17 4.52 -1.16
CA THR A 76 3.46 4.39 -1.85
C THR A 76 4.39 5.55 -1.51
N SER A 77 3.90 6.79 -1.63
CA SER A 77 4.67 7.98 -1.33
C SER A 77 5.14 8.01 0.14
N TYR A 78 4.26 7.63 1.07
CA TYR A 78 4.58 7.56 2.50
C TYR A 78 5.71 6.57 2.79
N ILE A 79 5.68 5.40 2.15
CA ILE A 79 6.68 4.35 2.35
C ILE A 79 8.00 4.74 1.68
N LEU A 80 7.96 5.14 0.41
CA LEU A 80 9.17 5.47 -0.36
C LEU A 80 9.92 6.67 0.20
N GLU A 81 9.22 7.67 0.76
CA GLU A 81 9.87 8.80 1.45
C GLU A 81 10.73 8.32 2.63
N ARG A 82 10.25 7.34 3.40
CA ARG A 82 10.98 6.82 4.57
C ARG A 82 12.13 5.92 4.18
N VAL A 83 11.92 5.04 3.21
CA VAL A 83 12.98 4.20 2.62
C VAL A 83 14.09 5.05 2.01
N GLY A 84 13.73 6.13 1.32
CA GLY A 84 14.69 7.02 0.68
C GLY A 84 15.59 7.82 1.63
N ARG A 85 15.26 7.87 2.92
CA ARG A 85 16.10 8.50 3.95
C ARG A 85 17.29 7.62 4.38
N GLU A 86 17.18 6.32 4.13
CA GLU A 86 18.17 5.34 4.52
C GLU A 86 19.19 5.10 3.39
N GLN A 87 20.40 4.70 3.76
CA GLN A 87 21.47 4.46 2.79
C GLN A 87 21.78 2.97 2.61
N MET A 88 21.81 2.23 3.72
CA MET A 88 22.19 0.82 3.70
C MET A 88 20.98 -0.07 3.39
N PRO A 89 21.15 -1.14 2.59
CA PRO A 89 20.06 -2.06 2.26
C PRO A 89 19.30 -2.62 3.47
N GLN A 90 20.00 -2.89 4.57
CA GLN A 90 19.40 -3.37 5.81
C GLN A 90 18.46 -2.32 6.44
N GLU A 91 18.90 -1.06 6.48
CA GLU A 91 18.14 0.05 7.02
C GLU A 91 16.91 0.35 6.15
N LYS A 92 17.10 0.33 4.82
CA LYS A 92 15.99 0.47 3.84
C LYS A 92 14.94 -0.62 4.01
N LEU A 93 15.36 -1.88 4.20
CA LEU A 93 14.45 -3.00 4.41
C LEU A 93 13.65 -2.84 5.71
N ASN A 94 14.31 -2.43 6.79
CA ASN A 94 13.67 -2.16 8.07
C ASN A 94 12.69 -1.00 7.96
N ALA A 95 13.11 0.11 7.33
CA ALA A 95 12.25 1.27 7.07
C ALA A 95 11.02 0.91 6.22
N PHE A 96 11.20 0.05 5.21
CA PHE A 96 10.10 -0.45 4.38
C PHE A 96 9.03 -1.17 5.21
N ILE A 97 9.44 -2.12 6.04
CA ILE A 97 8.52 -2.90 6.89
C ILE A 97 7.82 -2.00 7.90
N VAL A 98 8.60 -1.18 8.61
CA VAL A 98 8.07 -0.28 9.65
C VAL A 98 7.13 0.77 9.05
N ALA A 99 7.49 1.40 7.93
CA ALA A 99 6.66 2.40 7.27
C ALA A 99 5.35 1.80 6.74
N SER A 100 5.41 0.61 6.14
CA SER A 100 4.22 -0.08 5.62
C SER A 100 3.21 -0.37 6.74
N LEU A 101 3.68 -0.92 7.86
CA LEU A 101 2.83 -1.20 9.02
C LEU A 101 2.34 0.08 9.71
N ALA A 102 3.19 1.10 9.83
CA ALA A 102 2.81 2.38 10.42
C ALA A 102 1.73 3.10 9.58
N TYR A 103 1.81 3.03 8.25
CA TYR A 103 0.76 3.56 7.39
C TYR A 103 -0.58 2.85 7.65
N GLN A 104 -0.58 1.53 7.72
CA GLN A 104 -1.77 0.74 8.03
C GLN A 104 -2.36 1.12 9.40
N GLY A 105 -1.52 1.27 10.41
CA GLY A 105 -1.95 1.61 11.77
C GLY A 105 -2.50 3.03 11.94
N THR A 106 -2.11 3.95 11.06
CA THR A 106 -2.54 5.36 11.14
C THR A 106 -3.65 5.73 10.15
N HIS A 107 -3.89 4.90 9.13
CA HIS A 107 -4.84 5.18 8.04
C HIS A 107 -5.91 4.08 7.91
N HIS A 108 -6.54 3.69 9.02
CA HIS A 108 -7.50 2.58 9.06
C HIS A 108 -8.62 2.68 8.03
N ALA A 109 -9.27 3.85 7.90
CA ALA A 109 -10.36 4.05 6.95
C ALA A 109 -9.88 3.96 5.48
N HIS A 110 -8.64 4.41 5.20
CA HIS A 110 -8.03 4.31 3.86
C HIS A 110 -7.77 2.84 3.51
N ASN A 111 -7.24 2.06 4.44
CA ASN A 111 -7.00 0.64 4.26
C ASN A 111 -8.31 -0.14 4.08
N ALA A 112 -9.34 0.16 4.90
CA ALA A 112 -10.66 -0.45 4.76
C ALA A 112 -11.27 -0.14 3.37
N ALA A 113 -11.17 1.11 2.91
CA ALA A 113 -11.65 1.51 1.60
C ALA A 113 -10.88 0.81 0.47
N LEU A 114 -9.55 0.71 0.58
CA LEU A 114 -8.71 -0.01 -0.38
C LEU A 114 -9.14 -1.48 -0.51
N ILE A 115 -9.29 -2.17 0.62
CA ILE A 115 -9.74 -3.58 0.67
C ILE A 115 -11.11 -3.73 0.04
N GLU A 116 -12.06 -2.87 0.41
CA GLU A 116 -13.43 -2.91 -0.10
C GLU A 116 -13.45 -2.74 -1.63
N ILE A 117 -12.63 -1.86 -2.19
CA ILE A 117 -12.53 -1.68 -3.65
C ILE A 117 -11.87 -2.91 -4.29
N VAL A 118 -10.69 -3.31 -3.83
CA VAL A 118 -9.91 -4.39 -4.47
C VAL A 118 -10.68 -5.70 -4.50
N PHE A 119 -11.40 -6.06 -3.45
CA PHE A 119 -12.11 -7.34 -3.38
C PHE A 119 -13.53 -7.30 -3.98
N ASN A 120 -14.18 -6.15 -4.02
CA ASN A 120 -15.58 -6.06 -4.45
C ASN A 120 -15.77 -5.35 -5.79
N ALA A 121 -14.87 -4.47 -6.21
CA ALA A 121 -14.96 -3.83 -7.52
C ALA A 121 -14.57 -4.79 -8.66
N ARG A 122 -15.08 -4.49 -9.85
CA ARG A 122 -14.83 -5.25 -11.06
C ARG A 122 -14.55 -4.30 -12.22
N THR A 123 -13.74 -4.75 -13.16
CA THR A 123 -13.53 -4.04 -14.43
C THR A 123 -14.80 -4.06 -15.28
N PRO A 124 -14.88 -3.25 -16.35
CA PRO A 124 -15.98 -3.32 -17.33
C PRO A 124 -16.19 -4.73 -17.91
N ASP A 125 -15.11 -5.52 -18.01
CA ASP A 125 -15.15 -6.92 -18.46
C ASP A 125 -15.52 -7.91 -17.35
N ASN A 126 -16.02 -7.41 -16.21
CA ASN A 126 -16.43 -8.20 -15.04
C ASN A 126 -15.30 -9.00 -14.37
N ILE A 127 -14.05 -8.58 -14.54
CA ILE A 127 -12.89 -9.18 -13.86
C ILE A 127 -12.74 -8.54 -12.48
N PRO A 128 -12.65 -9.32 -11.38
CA PRO A 128 -12.37 -8.78 -10.05
C PRO A 128 -11.03 -8.03 -10.01
N TYR A 129 -10.96 -6.88 -9.36
CA TYR A 129 -9.73 -6.07 -9.31
C TYR A 129 -8.54 -6.82 -8.73
N TYR A 130 -8.72 -7.67 -7.73
CA TYR A 130 -7.63 -8.51 -7.20
C TYR A 130 -7.07 -9.54 -8.20
N LYS A 131 -7.71 -9.70 -9.38
CA LYS A 131 -7.24 -10.57 -10.48
C LYS A 131 -6.72 -9.78 -11.68
N VAL A 132 -6.83 -8.47 -11.65
CA VAL A 132 -6.27 -7.63 -12.71
C VAL A 132 -4.77 -7.65 -12.52
N ASN A 133 -4.08 -8.35 -13.41
CA ASN A 133 -2.64 -8.19 -13.56
C ASN A 133 -2.45 -6.90 -14.37
N ASP A 134 -2.39 -5.77 -13.68
CA ASP A 134 -1.88 -4.59 -14.34
C ASP A 134 -0.39 -4.81 -14.54
N ASP A 135 0.05 -4.73 -15.81
CA ASP A 135 1.47 -4.65 -16.19
C ASP A 135 2.10 -3.33 -15.67
N GLU A 136 1.32 -2.48 -15.01
CA GLU A 136 1.81 -1.35 -14.25
C GLU A 136 2.58 -1.87 -13.04
N VAL A 137 3.87 -1.63 -13.08
CA VAL A 137 4.83 -2.03 -12.05
C VAL A 137 4.33 -1.54 -10.70
N ASP A 138 3.99 -2.46 -9.80
CA ASP A 138 3.73 -2.15 -8.39
C ASP A 138 5.01 -1.53 -7.78
N ALA A 139 5.03 -0.20 -7.69
CA ALA A 139 6.19 0.57 -7.29
C ALA A 139 6.70 0.17 -5.88
N ILE A 140 5.81 -0.28 -5.00
CA ILE A 140 6.16 -0.78 -3.66
C ILE A 140 6.90 -2.10 -3.77
N MET A 141 6.37 -3.05 -4.55
CA MET A 141 7.01 -4.35 -4.74
C MET A 141 8.32 -4.24 -5.51
N GLU A 142 8.40 -3.32 -6.47
CA GLU A 142 9.64 -3.06 -7.20
C GLU A 142 10.74 -2.49 -6.29
N GLU A 143 10.41 -1.52 -5.45
CA GLU A 143 11.38 -0.99 -4.49
C GLU A 143 11.83 -2.07 -3.48
N LEU A 144 10.92 -2.91 -2.99
CA LEU A 144 11.29 -4.02 -2.11
C LEU A 144 12.25 -5.00 -2.79
N ARG A 145 11.96 -5.39 -4.04
CA ARG A 145 12.86 -6.26 -4.83
C ARG A 145 14.22 -5.62 -5.05
N LYS A 146 14.25 -4.33 -5.33
CA LYS A 146 15.49 -3.55 -5.51
C LYS A 146 16.33 -3.54 -4.23
N ILE A 147 15.73 -3.27 -3.07
CA ILE A 147 16.41 -3.31 -1.77
C ILE A 147 17.04 -4.69 -1.53
N LEU A 148 16.27 -5.77 -1.75
CA LEU A 148 16.73 -7.14 -1.58
C LEU A 148 17.89 -7.48 -2.54
N HIS A 149 17.77 -7.07 -3.80
CA HIS A 149 18.82 -7.27 -4.80
C HIS A 149 20.10 -6.51 -4.47
N GLU A 150 19.97 -5.24 -4.07
CA GLU A 150 21.11 -4.43 -3.64
C GLU A 150 21.84 -5.05 -2.44
N GLY A 151 21.07 -5.56 -1.46
CA GLY A 151 21.62 -6.22 -0.29
C GLY A 151 22.41 -7.50 -0.62
N GLN A 152 21.90 -8.33 -1.54
CA GLN A 152 22.62 -9.50 -2.04
C GLN A 152 23.89 -9.09 -2.81
N LYS A 153 23.76 -8.13 -3.73
CA LYS A 153 24.89 -7.63 -4.53
C LYS A 153 26.05 -7.08 -3.67
N GLN A 154 25.71 -6.46 -2.54
CA GLN A 154 26.70 -5.91 -1.59
C GLN A 154 27.21 -6.96 -0.59
N GLY A 155 26.70 -8.19 -0.61
CA GLY A 155 27.04 -9.25 0.35
C GLY A 155 26.52 -9.01 1.78
N ILE A 156 25.59 -8.05 1.95
CA ILE A 156 24.93 -7.78 3.23
C ILE A 156 23.86 -8.83 3.49
N PHE A 157 23.16 -9.25 2.44
CA PHE A 157 22.19 -10.34 2.47
C PHE A 157 22.80 -11.60 1.86
N GLY A 158 22.39 -12.76 2.41
CA GLY A 158 22.71 -14.07 1.86
C GLY A 158 21.93 -14.37 0.58
N GLU A 159 22.14 -15.57 0.04
CA GLU A 159 21.44 -16.01 -1.16
C GLU A 159 20.03 -16.54 -0.83
N PHE A 160 19.04 -16.02 -1.53
CA PHE A 160 17.64 -16.48 -1.53
C PHE A 160 16.95 -16.03 -2.83
N ASN A 161 15.80 -16.61 -3.13
CA ASN A 161 14.97 -16.13 -4.24
C ASN A 161 14.29 -14.81 -3.86
N ILE A 162 14.64 -13.72 -4.55
CA ILE A 162 14.15 -12.36 -4.27
C ILE A 162 12.62 -12.28 -4.35
N SER A 163 12.01 -12.90 -5.36
CA SER A 163 10.55 -12.85 -5.53
C SER A 163 9.83 -13.57 -4.39
N VAL A 164 10.35 -14.71 -3.92
CA VAL A 164 9.78 -15.43 -2.77
C VAL A 164 9.91 -14.60 -1.50
N MET A 165 11.09 -14.03 -1.25
CA MET A 165 11.34 -13.20 -0.06
C MET A 165 10.45 -11.95 -0.07
N ALA A 166 10.34 -11.24 -1.19
CA ALA A 166 9.51 -10.07 -1.32
C ALA A 166 8.02 -10.39 -1.06
N ASN A 167 7.50 -11.48 -1.65
CA ASN A 167 6.12 -11.90 -1.42
C ASN A 167 5.87 -12.36 0.02
N MET A 168 6.84 -13.01 0.67
CA MET A 168 6.75 -13.39 2.09
C MET A 168 6.65 -12.15 2.99
N ILE A 169 7.51 -11.15 2.75
CA ILE A 169 7.50 -9.90 3.52
C ILE A 169 6.19 -9.14 3.31
N GLN A 170 5.76 -8.97 2.06
CA GLN A 170 4.52 -8.27 1.73
C GLN A 170 3.29 -9.01 2.28
N GLY A 171 3.28 -10.34 2.23
CA GLY A 171 2.23 -11.16 2.82
C GLY A 171 2.12 -10.97 4.33
N ALA A 172 3.27 -10.97 5.03
CA ALA A 172 3.29 -10.74 6.48
C ALA A 172 2.83 -9.31 6.86
N ILE A 173 3.21 -8.29 6.08
CA ILE A 173 2.73 -6.91 6.25
C ILE A 173 1.20 -6.86 6.06
N GLY A 174 0.69 -7.49 5.00
CA GLY A 174 -0.75 -7.52 4.70
C GLY A 174 -1.56 -8.27 5.76
N GLU A 175 -1.03 -9.35 6.31
CA GLU A 175 -1.72 -10.19 7.30
C GLU A 175 -2.13 -9.42 8.55
N TYR A 176 -1.32 -8.46 9.02
CA TYR A 176 -1.69 -7.62 10.16
C TYR A 176 -3.00 -6.85 9.93
N MET A 177 -3.23 -6.39 8.70
CA MET A 177 -4.43 -5.65 8.33
C MET A 177 -5.68 -6.55 8.21
N PHE A 178 -5.49 -7.79 7.71
CA PHE A 178 -6.60 -8.70 7.41
C PHE A 178 -7.01 -9.59 8.58
N ASN A 179 -6.11 -9.81 9.55
CA ASN A 179 -6.32 -10.79 10.61
C ASN A 179 -6.64 -10.14 11.95
N ALA A 180 -7.94 -10.02 12.25
CA ALA A 180 -8.42 -9.46 13.51
C ALA A 180 -7.96 -10.24 14.76
N SER A 181 -7.51 -11.50 14.64
CA SER A 181 -6.95 -12.24 15.77
C SER A 181 -5.57 -11.72 16.14
N ILE A 182 -4.73 -11.43 15.15
CA ILE A 182 -3.39 -10.86 15.37
C ILE A 182 -3.49 -9.51 16.06
N THR A 183 -4.37 -8.62 15.59
CA THR A 183 -4.52 -7.27 16.17
C THR A 183 -5.09 -7.27 17.60
N LYS A 184 -5.73 -8.35 18.03
CA LYS A 184 -6.19 -8.54 19.42
C LYS A 184 -5.10 -9.08 20.32
N GLU A 185 -4.19 -9.89 19.79
CA GLU A 185 -3.13 -10.55 20.55
C GLU A 185 -1.87 -9.69 20.64
N MET A 186 -1.62 -8.83 19.66
CA MET A 186 -0.37 -8.10 19.51
C MET A 186 -0.62 -6.70 18.96
N ASP A 187 -0.05 -5.69 19.59
CA ASP A 187 -0.07 -4.33 19.05
C ASP A 187 0.86 -4.17 17.84
N LEU A 188 0.65 -3.09 17.11
CA LEU A 188 1.37 -2.80 15.87
C LEU A 188 2.88 -2.68 16.06
N GLU A 189 3.32 -2.05 17.17
CA GLU A 189 4.74 -1.83 17.46
C GLU A 189 5.44 -3.16 17.73
N THR A 190 4.84 -4.02 18.53
CA THR A 190 5.34 -5.37 18.82
C THR A 190 5.38 -6.22 17.54
N TYR A 191 4.30 -6.22 16.73
CA TYR A 191 4.27 -6.96 15.47
C TYR A 191 5.34 -6.49 14.50
N SER A 192 5.48 -5.19 14.33
CA SER A 192 6.48 -4.57 13.46
C SER A 192 7.91 -4.95 13.89
N GLY A 193 8.22 -4.84 15.18
CA GLY A 193 9.53 -5.20 15.72
C GLY A 193 9.86 -6.70 15.56
N GLU A 194 8.87 -7.59 15.75
CA GLU A 194 9.05 -9.02 15.54
C GLU A 194 9.25 -9.34 14.05
N LEU A 195 8.44 -8.75 13.17
CA LEU A 195 8.59 -8.97 11.74
C LEU A 195 9.96 -8.52 11.23
N VAL A 196 10.44 -7.34 11.66
CA VAL A 196 11.80 -6.87 11.33
C VAL A 196 12.83 -7.89 11.78
N ARG A 197 12.77 -8.37 13.04
CA ARG A 197 13.74 -9.36 13.56
C ARG A 197 13.71 -10.69 12.79
N ILE A 198 12.54 -11.16 12.41
CA ILE A 198 12.38 -12.39 11.62
C ILE A 198 13.00 -12.20 10.23
N VAL A 199 12.67 -11.11 9.56
CA VAL A 199 13.17 -10.81 8.21
C VAL A 199 14.68 -10.60 8.24
N GLU A 200 15.24 -9.88 9.21
CA GLU A 200 16.69 -9.70 9.35
C GLU A 200 17.44 -11.04 9.47
N ARG A 201 16.89 -11.99 10.19
CA ARG A 201 17.48 -13.34 10.30
C ARG A 201 17.35 -14.10 8.97
N ALA A 202 16.20 -13.98 8.32
CA ALA A 202 15.93 -14.66 7.06
C ALA A 202 16.83 -14.16 5.92
N VAL A 203 17.06 -12.85 5.83
CA VAL A 203 17.90 -12.25 4.77
C VAL A 203 19.40 -12.44 5.00
N LYS A 204 19.85 -12.63 6.25
CA LYS A 204 21.28 -12.87 6.54
C LYS A 204 21.79 -14.23 6.03
N GLY A 205 20.88 -15.17 5.73
CA GLY A 205 21.26 -16.52 5.34
C GLY A 205 21.92 -17.30 6.50
N SER A 206 21.98 -18.62 6.42
CA SER A 206 22.85 -19.40 7.28
C SER A 206 24.29 -19.04 6.91
N ALA A 207 25.06 -18.46 7.82
CA ALA A 207 26.52 -18.40 7.68
C ALA A 207 26.99 -19.83 7.37
N GLY A 208 27.53 -20.02 6.16
CA GLY A 208 27.74 -21.34 5.59
C GLY A 208 28.49 -22.27 6.52
N ASN A 209 28.05 -23.49 6.61
CA ASN A 209 28.85 -24.67 6.97
C ASN A 209 29.95 -24.90 5.90
N ALA A 210 30.85 -23.93 5.75
CA ALA A 210 31.98 -24.02 4.83
C ALA A 210 33.26 -24.61 5.46
N GLU A 211 33.20 -25.10 6.71
CA GLU A 211 34.41 -25.62 7.40
C GLU A 211 34.36 -27.11 7.79
N ALA A 212 33.50 -27.93 7.16
CA ALA A 212 33.39 -29.35 7.52
C ALA A 212 33.81 -30.34 6.42
N SER A 213 34.57 -29.96 5.39
CA SER A 213 35.03 -30.92 4.36
C SER A 213 36.55 -30.86 4.02
N SER A 214 37.38 -30.35 4.90
CA SER A 214 38.84 -30.44 4.70
C SER A 214 39.55 -31.11 5.87
N GLY A 215 39.22 -32.33 6.16
CA GLY A 215 39.87 -33.09 7.21
C GLY A 215 39.66 -34.59 7.10
N GLY A 216 40.47 -35.26 6.33
CA GLY A 216 40.54 -36.70 6.47
C GLY A 216 40.81 -37.52 5.20
N VAL A 217 41.99 -37.40 4.64
CA VAL A 217 42.63 -38.55 3.97
C VAL A 217 44.08 -38.55 4.35
N THR A 218 44.42 -39.46 5.20
CA THR A 218 45.73 -40.13 5.27
C THR A 218 45.45 -41.58 5.37
#